data_27af86c41f132a354076f560ddc7878c
#
_entry.id   27af86c41f132a354076f560ddc7878c
#
_cell.length_a   1.000
_cell.length_b   1.000
_cell.length_c   1.000
_cell.angle_alpha   90.00
_cell.angle_beta   90.00
_cell.angle_gamma   90.00
#
_symmetry.space_group_name_H-M   'P 1'
#
loop_
_entity.id
_entity.type
_entity.pdbx_description
1 polymer ?
#
loop_
_entity_poly.entity_id
_entity_poly.type
_entity_poly.pdbx_seq_one_letter_code
_entity_poly.pdbx_strand_id
1 'polypeptide(L)'
;EMCHSLVGSEMCIRDSTHFVDYPYTLETTKVFLNEKWQNVSVIREEQFLNGTKIKGPLLIIENNQTIFVEDGWKTKFASNQFIILDRVSDNSSKGFNNLNFNKSDPILLEIFNNLFMNIAEQMGTVLQQTASSVNIKERVDFSCAVFSKKGELIANAPHMPVHLGSMQQSVQSIIKNNKNAIHEGDSFALNAPYNGGTHLPDITIVTPVFIENKLTFFVASRGHHADVGGTAPGSMTPLAKNIEEEGVLFDNIKIISKKVFKEKLITKIFKEHKYPARNVLQNILDVKAQIASNYK
;
A
#
# COMPACT_ATOMS: atom_id res chain seq x y z
N GLU A 1 -0.31 -31.54 15.29
CA GLU A 1 -1.31 -30.47 15.24
C GLU A 1 -1.14 -29.71 13.94
N MET A 2 -2.16 -29.74 13.09
CA MET A 2 -2.13 -29.04 11.79
C MET A 2 -2.18 -27.54 11.99
N CYS A 3 -1.18 -26.85 11.48
CA CYS A 3 -1.17 -25.38 11.43
C CYS A 3 -2.07 -24.91 10.29
N HIS A 4 -3.18 -24.27 10.59
CA HIS A 4 -4.20 -23.82 9.64
C HIS A 4 -3.99 -22.41 9.10
N SER A 5 -2.78 -21.85 9.19
CA SER A 5 -2.52 -20.51 8.67
C SER A 5 -1.42 -20.55 7.61
N LEU A 6 -1.81 -20.32 6.36
CA LEU A 6 -0.92 -20.17 5.20
C LEU A 6 -0.34 -18.76 5.04
N VAL A 7 -0.42 -17.90 6.06
CA VAL A 7 0.06 -16.53 5.99
C VAL A 7 1.23 -16.36 6.95
N GLY A 8 2.43 -16.42 6.37
CA GLY A 8 3.59 -15.67 6.86
C GLY A 8 4.02 -15.81 8.32
N SER A 9 3.72 -16.89 9.01
CA SER A 9 4.26 -17.07 10.34
C SER A 9 5.43 -18.08 10.31
N GLU A 10 6.56 -17.65 10.82
CA GLU A 10 7.73 -18.51 11.11
C GLU A 10 7.41 -19.68 12.05
N MET A 11 6.18 -19.81 12.48
CA MET A 11 5.72 -20.79 13.48
C MET A 11 5.49 -22.19 12.95
N CYS A 12 5.40 -22.41 11.63
CA CYS A 12 5.09 -23.74 11.08
C CYS A 12 6.31 -24.61 10.83
N ILE A 13 7.55 -24.13 11.04
CA ILE A 13 8.78 -24.87 10.74
C ILE A 13 9.73 -24.83 11.95
N ARG A 14 9.23 -25.13 13.14
CA ARG A 14 10.07 -25.39 14.32
C ARG A 14 10.25 -26.90 14.53
N ASP A 15 10.63 -27.61 13.49
CA ASP A 15 11.38 -28.83 13.72
C ASP A 15 12.85 -28.47 13.77
N SER A 16 13.49 -28.79 14.89
CA SER A 16 14.92 -28.67 15.12
C SER A 16 15.72 -29.69 14.29
N THR A 17 15.49 -29.70 12.98
CA THR A 17 16.30 -30.49 12.07
C THR A 17 17.64 -29.80 11.90
N HIS A 18 18.69 -30.39 12.44
CA HIS A 18 20.06 -29.97 12.14
C HIS A 18 20.33 -30.21 10.66
N PHE A 19 20.33 -29.16 9.86
CA PHE A 19 20.68 -29.26 8.45
C PHE A 19 22.18 -29.43 8.27
N VAL A 20 22.59 -30.44 7.53
CA VAL A 20 23.98 -30.73 7.17
C VAL A 20 24.25 -30.37 5.70
N ASP A 21 25.52 -30.13 5.36
CA ASP A 21 25.88 -29.89 3.96
C ASP A 21 25.59 -31.09 3.09
N TYR A 22 25.22 -30.90 1.84
CA TYR A 22 24.91 -31.93 0.91
C TYR A 22 26.14 -32.84 0.66
N PRO A 23 26.04 -34.17 0.84
CA PRO A 23 27.21 -35.04 0.92
C PRO A 23 27.81 -35.47 -0.43
N TYR A 24 27.10 -35.23 -1.53
CA TYR A 24 27.50 -35.73 -2.85
C TYR A 24 27.98 -34.59 -3.76
N THR A 25 28.80 -34.96 -4.75
CA THR A 25 29.19 -34.03 -5.84
C THR A 25 28.03 -33.89 -6.80
N LEU A 26 27.67 -32.66 -7.11
CA LEU A 26 26.60 -32.31 -8.04
C LEU A 26 27.14 -32.19 -9.47
N GLU A 27 26.29 -32.51 -10.43
CA GLU A 27 26.54 -32.16 -11.83
C GLU A 27 26.65 -30.65 -11.97
N THR A 28 27.35 -30.18 -12.99
CA THR A 28 27.47 -28.74 -13.29
C THR A 28 27.06 -28.46 -14.73
N THR A 29 26.42 -27.32 -14.94
CA THR A 29 26.09 -26.79 -16.25
C THR A 29 26.58 -25.36 -16.39
N LYS A 30 26.74 -24.90 -17.64
CA LYS A 30 27.10 -23.49 -17.90
C LYS A 30 25.83 -22.63 -17.97
N VAL A 31 25.80 -21.57 -17.17
CA VAL A 31 24.72 -20.58 -17.17
C VAL A 31 25.35 -19.21 -17.39
N PHE A 32 24.68 -18.36 -18.18
CA PHE A 32 25.11 -16.99 -18.39
C PHE A 32 24.56 -16.09 -17.28
N LEU A 33 25.46 -15.64 -16.39
CA LEU A 33 25.14 -14.85 -15.20
C LEU A 33 26.12 -13.68 -15.06
N ASN A 34 25.60 -12.51 -14.73
CA ASN A 34 26.42 -11.32 -14.52
C ASN A 34 27.39 -11.07 -15.70
N GLU A 35 26.84 -11.10 -16.92
CA GLU A 35 27.55 -10.86 -18.21
C GLU A 35 28.67 -11.86 -18.54
N LYS A 36 28.71 -13.04 -17.91
CA LYS A 36 29.69 -14.10 -18.16
C LYS A 36 29.13 -15.49 -17.99
N TRP A 37 29.73 -16.46 -18.69
CA TRP A 37 29.42 -17.87 -18.52
C TRP A 37 30.06 -18.41 -17.23
N GLN A 38 29.25 -19.05 -16.37
CA GLN A 38 29.69 -19.63 -15.10
C GLN A 38 29.20 -21.07 -14.99
N ASN A 39 29.98 -21.92 -14.35
CA ASN A 39 29.53 -23.27 -14.00
C ASN A 39 28.62 -23.18 -12.77
N VAL A 40 27.43 -23.74 -12.86
CA VAL A 40 26.42 -23.78 -11.79
C VAL A 40 26.11 -25.23 -11.46
N SER A 41 26.06 -25.57 -10.18
CA SER A 41 25.66 -26.90 -9.73
C SER A 41 24.20 -27.16 -10.07
N VAL A 42 23.89 -28.43 -10.43
CA VAL A 42 22.53 -28.87 -10.76
C VAL A 42 22.14 -29.98 -9.79
N ILE A 43 20.94 -29.88 -9.24
CA ILE A 43 20.30 -30.94 -8.46
C ILE A 43 18.93 -31.25 -9.03
N ARG A 44 18.59 -32.53 -9.14
CA ARG A 44 17.29 -33.01 -9.61
C ARG A 44 16.43 -33.48 -8.44
N GLU A 45 15.11 -33.47 -8.62
CA GLU A 45 14.14 -33.85 -7.58
C GLU A 45 14.47 -35.20 -6.95
N GLU A 46 14.92 -36.19 -7.74
CA GLU A 46 15.27 -37.52 -7.26
C GLU A 46 16.51 -37.54 -6.34
N GLN A 47 17.29 -36.48 -6.34
CA GLN A 47 18.52 -36.33 -5.56
C GLN A 47 18.28 -35.57 -4.26
N PHE A 48 17.05 -35.11 -3.98
CA PHE A 48 16.77 -34.36 -2.77
C PHE A 48 16.96 -35.21 -1.52
N LEU A 49 17.81 -34.77 -0.62
CA LEU A 49 18.04 -35.40 0.67
C LEU A 49 17.51 -34.47 1.78
N ASN A 50 16.48 -34.95 2.48
CA ASN A 50 15.90 -34.22 3.62
C ASN A 50 16.96 -33.95 4.70
N GLY A 51 16.91 -32.73 5.27
CA GLY A 51 17.88 -32.30 6.28
C GLY A 51 19.22 -31.87 5.71
N THR A 52 19.35 -31.71 4.39
CA THR A 52 20.56 -31.18 3.77
C THR A 52 20.42 -29.72 3.29
N LYS A 53 21.56 -29.07 3.10
CA LYS A 53 21.67 -27.71 2.58
C LYS A 53 22.71 -27.62 1.47
N ILE A 54 22.46 -26.74 0.50
CA ILE A 54 23.39 -26.45 -0.61
C ILE A 54 23.47 -24.93 -0.78
N LYS A 55 24.68 -24.43 -1.02
CA LYS A 55 24.87 -22.99 -1.33
C LYS A 55 24.68 -22.74 -2.82
N GLY A 56 24.09 -21.58 -3.17
CA GLY A 56 24.09 -21.07 -4.53
C GLY A 56 25.48 -20.64 -5.03
N PRO A 57 25.67 -20.50 -6.34
CA PRO A 57 24.62 -20.61 -7.35
C PRO A 57 24.24 -22.08 -7.62
N LEU A 58 22.95 -22.35 -7.70
CA LEU A 58 22.39 -23.71 -7.83
C LEU A 58 21.18 -23.71 -8.77
N LEU A 59 21.10 -24.70 -9.65
CA LEU A 59 19.92 -24.97 -10.47
C LEU A 59 19.21 -26.21 -9.92
N ILE A 60 17.96 -26.03 -9.48
CA ILE A 60 17.12 -27.12 -8.99
C ILE A 60 16.12 -27.47 -10.08
N ILE A 61 16.10 -28.74 -10.52
CA ILE A 61 15.22 -29.22 -11.57
C ILE A 61 14.21 -30.19 -10.96
N GLU A 62 12.95 -29.81 -11.01
CA GLU A 62 11.81 -30.67 -10.65
C GLU A 62 11.01 -31.03 -11.90
N ASN A 63 10.08 -31.97 -11.77
CA ASN A 63 9.30 -32.48 -12.90
C ASN A 63 8.47 -31.39 -13.61
N ASN A 64 8.04 -30.35 -12.89
CA ASN A 64 7.13 -29.32 -13.36
C ASN A 64 7.70 -27.89 -13.29
N GLN A 65 8.88 -27.70 -12.71
CA GLN A 65 9.50 -26.39 -12.54
C GLN A 65 11.03 -26.46 -12.47
N THR A 66 11.66 -25.31 -12.65
CA THR A 66 13.09 -25.11 -12.46
C THR A 66 13.30 -23.90 -11.57
N ILE A 67 14.07 -24.05 -10.50
CA ILE A 67 14.39 -22.98 -9.55
C ILE A 67 15.88 -22.65 -9.69
N PHE A 68 16.17 -21.38 -9.95
CA PHE A 68 17.54 -20.88 -9.92
C PHE A 68 17.79 -20.20 -8.56
N VAL A 69 18.79 -20.66 -7.84
CA VAL A 69 19.26 -20.10 -6.56
C VAL A 69 20.52 -19.31 -6.81
N GLU A 70 20.46 -18.01 -6.57
CA GLU A 70 21.59 -17.11 -6.79
C GLU A 70 22.71 -17.30 -5.76
N ASP A 71 23.90 -16.75 -6.09
CA ASP A 71 24.97 -16.64 -5.11
C ASP A 71 24.55 -15.79 -3.89
N GLY A 72 25.02 -16.16 -2.71
CA GLY A 72 24.60 -15.52 -1.45
C GLY A 72 23.32 -16.12 -0.86
N TRP A 73 22.69 -17.10 -1.51
CA TRP A 73 21.58 -17.87 -0.98
C TRP A 73 21.99 -19.30 -0.64
N LYS A 74 21.23 -19.89 0.26
CA LYS A 74 21.37 -21.27 0.69
C LYS A 74 20.03 -21.96 0.62
N THR A 75 20.01 -23.10 -0.05
CA THR A 75 18.84 -23.97 -0.12
C THR A 75 18.90 -24.98 1.02
N LYS A 76 17.77 -25.26 1.65
CA LYS A 76 17.56 -26.33 2.60
C LYS A 76 16.43 -27.22 2.11
N PHE A 77 16.65 -28.53 2.11
CA PHE A 77 15.62 -29.53 1.77
C PHE A 77 15.00 -30.05 3.08
N ALA A 78 13.72 -29.71 3.31
CA ALA A 78 12.96 -30.15 4.47
C ALA A 78 12.10 -31.39 4.16
N SER A 79 11.61 -32.05 5.19
CA SER A 79 10.60 -33.12 5.05
C SER A 79 9.36 -32.58 4.31
N ASN A 80 8.66 -33.45 3.58
CA ASN A 80 7.48 -33.11 2.77
C ASN A 80 7.76 -32.26 1.50
N GLN A 81 8.93 -32.42 0.88
CA GLN A 81 9.31 -31.78 -0.38
C GLN A 81 9.38 -30.24 -0.32
N PHE A 82 9.47 -29.63 0.87
CA PHE A 82 9.68 -28.19 0.99
C PHE A 82 11.14 -27.82 0.72
N ILE A 83 11.31 -26.80 -0.13
CA ILE A 83 12.59 -26.16 -0.38
C ILE A 83 12.58 -24.80 0.32
N ILE A 84 13.51 -24.61 1.27
CA ILE A 84 13.64 -23.35 2.02
C ILE A 84 14.86 -22.62 1.47
N LEU A 85 14.69 -21.37 1.11
CA LEU A 85 15.76 -20.49 0.64
C LEU A 85 16.10 -19.47 1.74
N ASP A 86 17.32 -19.58 2.29
CA ASP A 86 17.83 -18.61 3.26
C ASP A 86 18.92 -17.75 2.63
N ARG A 87 18.92 -16.47 2.93
CA ARG A 87 20.00 -15.57 2.54
C ARG A 87 21.19 -15.76 3.47
N VAL A 88 22.38 -16.07 2.94
CA VAL A 88 23.58 -16.37 3.73
C VAL A 88 24.40 -15.13 4.07
N SER A 89 24.26 -14.06 3.31
CA SER A 89 25.00 -12.80 3.53
C SER A 89 24.08 -11.61 3.42
N ASP A 90 24.25 -10.66 4.36
CA ASP A 90 23.66 -9.33 4.31
C ASP A 90 24.29 -8.44 3.20
N ASN A 91 24.60 -9.01 2.05
CA ASN A 91 25.00 -8.23 0.88
C ASN A 91 23.86 -7.38 0.30
N SER A 92 22.66 -7.45 0.92
CA SER A 92 21.54 -6.55 0.57
C SER A 92 21.90 -5.08 0.72
N SER A 93 22.77 -4.74 1.67
CA SER A 93 23.28 -3.37 1.81
C SER A 93 24.27 -2.97 0.71
N LYS A 94 25.00 -3.91 0.11
CA LYS A 94 25.97 -3.59 -0.96
C LYS A 94 25.30 -3.33 -2.30
N GLY A 95 24.18 -3.99 -2.61
CA GLY A 95 23.41 -3.73 -3.83
C GLY A 95 22.82 -2.32 -3.84
N PHE A 96 22.19 -1.91 -2.73
CA PHE A 96 21.63 -0.56 -2.59
C PHE A 96 22.69 0.53 -2.36
N ASN A 97 23.79 0.23 -1.67
CA ASN A 97 24.87 1.20 -1.43
C ASN A 97 25.69 1.54 -2.69
N ASN A 98 25.68 0.70 -3.72
CA ASN A 98 26.35 0.97 -5.00
C ASN A 98 25.41 1.62 -6.04
N LEU A 99 24.13 1.83 -5.72
CA LEU A 99 23.22 2.53 -6.60
C LEU A 99 23.61 4.01 -6.66
N ASN A 100 24.07 4.43 -7.82
CA ASN A 100 24.40 5.83 -8.04
C ASN A 100 23.10 6.60 -8.30
N PHE A 101 22.41 7.01 -7.21
CA PHE A 101 21.17 7.79 -7.25
C PHE A 101 21.28 9.13 -7.99
N ASN A 102 22.49 9.52 -8.40
CA ASN A 102 22.75 10.72 -9.20
C ASN A 102 22.54 10.49 -10.71
N LYS A 103 22.36 9.25 -11.15
CA LYS A 103 21.95 8.93 -12.53
C LYS A 103 20.58 8.25 -12.46
N SER A 104 19.63 8.73 -13.25
CA SER A 104 18.34 8.06 -13.40
C SER A 104 18.58 6.68 -14.03
N ASP A 105 18.45 5.63 -13.24
CA ASP A 105 18.48 4.26 -13.71
C ASP A 105 17.04 3.87 -14.09
N PRO A 106 16.75 3.58 -15.36
CA PRO A 106 15.41 3.24 -15.80
C PRO A 106 14.82 2.01 -15.08
N ILE A 107 15.67 1.04 -14.72
CA ILE A 107 15.24 -0.19 -14.02
C ILE A 107 14.80 0.15 -12.60
N LEU A 108 15.57 0.96 -11.90
CA LEU A 108 15.20 1.41 -10.55
C LEU A 108 13.94 2.27 -10.57
N LEU A 109 13.81 3.15 -11.55
CA LEU A 109 12.62 3.98 -11.70
C LEU A 109 11.38 3.11 -11.88
N GLU A 110 11.45 2.08 -12.72
CA GLU A 110 10.35 1.13 -12.94
C GLU A 110 10.02 0.34 -11.67
N ILE A 111 11.03 -0.15 -10.94
CA ILE A 111 10.84 -0.86 -9.67
C ILE A 111 10.13 0.02 -8.65
N PHE A 112 10.60 1.27 -8.45
CA PHE A 112 9.98 2.18 -7.49
C PHE A 112 8.57 2.60 -7.93
N ASN A 113 8.35 2.84 -9.22
CA ASN A 113 7.02 3.15 -9.74
C ASN A 113 6.03 2.02 -9.41
N ASN A 114 6.40 0.77 -9.67
CA ASN A 114 5.58 -0.40 -9.38
C ASN A 114 5.35 -0.60 -7.87
N LEU A 115 6.36 -0.34 -7.03
CA LEU A 115 6.21 -0.40 -5.57
C LEU A 115 5.21 0.65 -5.07
N PHE A 116 5.31 1.90 -5.52
CA PHE A 116 4.38 2.95 -5.10
C PHE A 116 2.97 2.73 -5.65
N MET A 117 2.83 2.24 -6.88
CA MET A 117 1.53 1.84 -7.43
C MET A 117 0.89 0.73 -6.59
N ASN A 118 1.65 -0.29 -6.21
CA ASN A 118 1.18 -1.39 -5.36
C ASN A 118 0.71 -0.89 -3.99
N ILE A 119 1.38 0.10 -3.39
CA ILE A 119 0.91 0.75 -2.15
C ILE A 119 -0.48 1.34 -2.36
N ALA A 120 -0.69 2.12 -3.43
CA ALA A 120 -1.99 2.72 -3.72
C ALA A 120 -3.08 1.65 -4.00
N GLU A 121 -2.75 0.54 -4.65
CA GLU A 121 -3.65 -0.59 -4.87
C GLU A 121 -4.06 -1.28 -3.57
N GLN A 122 -3.10 -1.51 -2.67
CA GLN A 122 -3.37 -2.08 -1.34
C GLN A 122 -4.26 -1.15 -0.51
N MET A 123 -4.01 0.17 -0.54
CA MET A 123 -4.88 1.16 0.07
C MET A 123 -6.32 1.03 -0.46
N GLY A 124 -6.50 0.92 -1.77
CA GLY A 124 -7.81 0.74 -2.40
C GLY A 124 -8.50 -0.54 -1.99
N THR A 125 -7.75 -1.64 -1.91
CA THR A 125 -8.28 -2.94 -1.44
C THR A 125 -8.81 -2.83 -0.01
N VAL A 126 -8.05 -2.21 0.90
CA VAL A 126 -8.50 -1.99 2.29
C VAL A 126 -9.74 -1.12 2.33
N LEU A 127 -9.78 -0.03 1.56
CA LEU A 127 -10.92 0.87 1.49
C LEU A 127 -12.18 0.13 1.03
N GLN A 128 -12.11 -0.61 -0.07
CA GLN A 128 -13.21 -1.40 -0.60
C GLN A 128 -13.73 -2.43 0.40
N GLN A 129 -12.84 -3.14 1.06
CA GLN A 129 -13.22 -4.21 2.00
C GLN A 129 -13.84 -3.69 3.28
N THR A 130 -13.44 -2.51 3.75
CA THR A 130 -13.84 -1.96 5.05
C THR A 130 -14.95 -0.90 4.97
N ALA A 131 -15.21 -0.34 3.79
CA ALA A 131 -16.26 0.65 3.58
C ALA A 131 -17.67 0.07 3.80
N SER A 132 -18.60 0.95 4.15
CA SER A 132 -20.00 0.62 4.42
C SER A 132 -20.94 0.97 3.27
N SER A 133 -20.65 2.05 2.53
CA SER A 133 -21.52 2.50 1.43
C SER A 133 -21.35 1.65 0.18
N VAL A 134 -22.46 1.48 -0.55
CA VAL A 134 -22.50 0.79 -1.84
C VAL A 134 -21.57 1.47 -2.87
N ASN A 135 -21.50 2.81 -2.83
CA ASN A 135 -20.66 3.57 -3.77
C ASN A 135 -19.18 3.18 -3.65
N ILE A 136 -18.64 3.15 -2.44
CA ILE A 136 -17.23 2.80 -2.22
C ILE A 136 -17.03 1.29 -2.36
N LYS A 137 -17.89 0.48 -1.71
CA LYS A 137 -17.68 -0.96 -1.57
C LYS A 137 -17.94 -1.74 -2.85
N GLU A 138 -19.05 -1.42 -3.55
CA GLU A 138 -19.52 -2.21 -4.70
C GLU A 138 -19.22 -1.51 -6.02
N ARG A 139 -19.45 -0.20 -6.10
CA ARG A 139 -19.20 0.58 -7.31
C ARG A 139 -17.74 0.97 -7.48
N VAL A 140 -16.92 0.79 -6.43
CA VAL A 140 -15.50 1.13 -6.43
C VAL A 140 -15.27 2.61 -6.75
N ASP A 141 -16.20 3.47 -6.31
CA ASP A 141 -16.18 4.91 -6.58
C ASP A 141 -15.25 5.62 -5.58
N PHE A 142 -13.97 5.35 -5.72
CA PHE A 142 -12.91 5.92 -4.90
C PHE A 142 -11.58 5.94 -5.67
N SER A 143 -10.59 6.65 -5.11
CA SER A 143 -9.22 6.65 -5.58
C SER A 143 -8.25 6.76 -4.42
N CYS A 144 -7.11 6.06 -4.54
CA CYS A 144 -6.00 6.12 -3.60
C CYS A 144 -4.73 6.52 -4.34
N ALA A 145 -3.91 7.37 -3.71
CA ALA A 145 -2.69 7.87 -4.34
C ALA A 145 -1.64 8.26 -3.29
N VAL A 146 -0.38 8.26 -3.73
CA VAL A 146 0.81 8.66 -2.96
C VAL A 146 1.37 9.94 -3.53
N PHE A 147 1.73 10.88 -2.67
CA PHE A 147 2.22 12.21 -3.01
C PHE A 147 3.55 12.51 -2.33
N SER A 148 4.37 13.32 -2.99
CA SER A 148 5.61 13.86 -2.42
C SER A 148 5.32 14.76 -1.21
N LYS A 149 6.36 15.09 -0.43
CA LYS A 149 6.25 16.08 0.65
C LYS A 149 5.79 17.48 0.20
N LYS A 150 5.81 17.76 -1.11
CA LYS A 150 5.29 18.99 -1.72
C LYS A 150 3.84 18.85 -2.21
N GLY A 151 3.26 17.65 -2.08
CA GLY A 151 1.93 17.34 -2.59
C GLY A 151 1.88 17.05 -4.10
N GLU A 152 3.00 16.74 -4.74
CA GLU A 152 3.05 16.31 -6.12
C GLU A 152 2.72 14.84 -6.22
N LEU A 153 1.91 14.43 -7.21
CA LEU A 153 1.54 13.03 -7.40
C LEU A 153 2.79 12.19 -7.74
N ILE A 154 3.01 11.12 -6.97
CA ILE A 154 4.08 10.13 -7.23
C ILE A 154 3.50 8.92 -7.94
N ALA A 155 2.44 8.34 -7.35
CA ALA A 155 1.79 7.16 -7.91
C ALA A 155 0.31 7.11 -7.50
N ASN A 156 -0.48 6.47 -8.31
CA ASN A 156 -1.88 6.18 -8.07
C ASN A 156 -2.21 4.77 -8.54
N ALA A 157 -3.23 4.15 -7.94
CA ALA A 157 -3.80 2.93 -8.46
C ALA A 157 -4.75 3.21 -9.65
N PRO A 158 -5.06 2.21 -10.47
CA PRO A 158 -5.99 2.33 -11.59
C PRO A 158 -7.45 2.40 -11.11
N HIS A 159 -7.76 3.44 -10.33
CA HIS A 159 -9.10 3.75 -9.81
C HIS A 159 -9.82 4.78 -10.69
N MET A 160 -10.75 5.56 -10.09
CA MET A 160 -11.55 6.55 -10.81
C MET A 160 -10.70 7.71 -11.35
N PRO A 161 -10.52 7.86 -12.67
CA PRO A 161 -9.61 8.88 -13.23
C PRO A 161 -10.02 10.32 -12.88
N VAL A 162 -11.31 10.61 -12.77
CA VAL A 162 -11.80 11.95 -12.46
C VAL A 162 -11.37 12.44 -11.08
N HIS A 163 -11.22 11.55 -10.12
CA HIS A 163 -10.73 11.90 -8.78
C HIS A 163 -9.27 12.36 -8.81
N LEU A 164 -8.44 11.68 -9.59
CA LEU A 164 -6.99 11.87 -9.62
C LEU A 164 -6.59 13.27 -10.11
N GLY A 165 -7.35 13.84 -11.06
CA GLY A 165 -7.06 15.14 -11.63
C GLY A 165 -7.03 16.29 -10.62
N SER A 166 -7.76 16.20 -9.51
CA SER A 166 -7.85 17.25 -8.48
C SER A 166 -7.24 16.85 -7.13
N MET A 167 -6.93 15.57 -6.89
CA MET A 167 -6.39 15.13 -5.59
C MET A 167 -5.06 15.80 -5.23
N GLN A 168 -4.22 16.08 -6.21
CA GLN A 168 -2.98 16.84 -5.99
C GLN A 168 -3.26 18.24 -5.39
N GLN A 169 -4.26 18.93 -5.91
CA GLN A 169 -4.64 20.24 -5.40
C GLN A 169 -5.20 20.16 -3.97
N SER A 170 -5.95 19.10 -3.65
CA SER A 170 -6.43 18.84 -2.29
C SER A 170 -5.26 18.69 -1.31
N VAL A 171 -4.26 17.89 -1.65
CA VAL A 171 -3.07 17.67 -0.82
C VAL A 171 -2.29 18.98 -0.66
N GLN A 172 -2.06 19.73 -1.75
CA GLN A 172 -1.37 21.01 -1.72
C GLN A 172 -2.13 22.06 -0.89
N SER A 173 -3.47 22.07 -0.94
CA SER A 173 -4.30 22.95 -0.11
C SER A 173 -4.10 22.64 1.38
N ILE A 174 -4.09 21.37 1.76
CA ILE A 174 -3.84 20.96 3.15
C ILE A 174 -2.44 21.39 3.60
N ILE A 175 -1.42 21.17 2.77
CA ILE A 175 -0.04 21.61 3.08
C ILE A 175 0.02 23.12 3.27
N LYS A 176 -0.58 23.90 2.36
CA LYS A 176 -0.59 25.35 2.39
C LYS A 176 -1.26 25.91 3.64
N ASN A 177 -2.41 25.35 4.02
CA ASN A 177 -3.22 25.86 5.12
C ASN A 177 -2.74 25.39 6.50
N ASN A 178 -1.91 24.32 6.55
CA ASN A 178 -1.45 23.73 7.80
C ASN A 178 0.08 23.69 7.95
N LYS A 179 0.81 24.60 7.30
CA LYS A 179 2.30 24.58 7.16
C LYS A 179 3.08 24.17 8.41
N ASN A 180 2.68 24.63 9.60
CA ASN A 180 3.39 24.38 10.86
C ASN A 180 2.59 23.51 11.84
N ALA A 181 1.47 22.92 11.40
CA ALA A 181 0.54 22.19 12.24
C ALA A 181 0.33 20.73 11.78
N ILE A 182 1.19 20.26 10.86
CA ILE A 182 1.18 18.88 10.38
C ILE A 182 2.16 18.06 11.23
N HIS A 183 1.65 17.07 11.96
CA HIS A 183 2.44 16.20 12.82
C HIS A 183 2.21 14.74 12.48
N GLU A 184 3.12 13.88 12.90
CA GLU A 184 2.95 12.44 12.79
C GLU A 184 1.66 11.98 13.48
N GLY A 185 0.90 11.12 12.80
CA GLY A 185 -0.38 10.63 13.29
C GLY A 185 -1.55 11.59 13.16
N ASP A 186 -1.40 12.66 12.38
CA ASP A 186 -2.51 13.53 11.97
C ASP A 186 -3.18 12.98 10.70
N SER A 187 -4.44 13.35 10.47
CA SER A 187 -5.12 13.23 9.18
C SER A 187 -6.12 14.34 8.99
N PHE A 188 -6.31 14.75 7.75
CA PHE A 188 -7.14 15.89 7.37
C PHE A 188 -8.22 15.45 6.38
N ALA A 189 -9.42 16.03 6.50
CA ALA A 189 -10.52 15.83 5.56
C ALA A 189 -10.79 17.11 4.75
N LEU A 190 -11.09 16.92 3.47
CA LEU A 190 -11.42 18.00 2.55
C LEU A 190 -12.36 17.47 1.45
N ASN A 191 -13.43 18.24 1.17
CA ASN A 191 -14.26 18.10 -0.03
C ASN A 191 -14.54 19.44 -0.71
N ALA A 192 -14.00 20.54 -0.18
CA ALA A 192 -14.22 21.89 -0.66
C ALA A 192 -13.79 22.09 -2.13
N PRO A 193 -14.71 22.37 -3.07
CA PRO A 193 -14.38 22.47 -4.50
C PRO A 193 -13.37 23.55 -4.82
N TYR A 194 -13.39 24.66 -4.08
CA TYR A 194 -12.47 25.79 -4.28
C TYR A 194 -11.06 25.54 -3.72
N ASN A 195 -10.88 24.46 -2.96
CA ASN A 195 -9.62 24.06 -2.35
C ASN A 195 -9.12 22.69 -2.83
N GLY A 196 -9.49 22.30 -4.06
CA GLY A 196 -9.03 21.07 -4.70
C GLY A 196 -9.99 19.89 -4.54
N GLY A 197 -11.16 20.08 -3.93
CA GLY A 197 -12.25 19.11 -3.99
C GLY A 197 -12.89 19.08 -5.40
N THR A 198 -13.80 18.15 -5.62
CA THR A 198 -14.61 18.06 -6.84
C THR A 198 -16.04 18.49 -6.54
N HIS A 199 -16.82 17.61 -5.96
CA HIS A 199 -18.16 17.89 -5.43
C HIS A 199 -18.27 17.32 -4.01
N LEU A 200 -19.25 17.75 -3.24
CA LEU A 200 -19.25 17.52 -1.80
C LEU A 200 -19.26 16.04 -1.37
N PRO A 201 -19.92 15.10 -2.09
CA PRO A 201 -19.84 13.67 -1.77
C PRO A 201 -18.43 13.07 -1.83
N ASP A 202 -17.51 13.66 -2.61
CA ASP A 202 -16.13 13.18 -2.76
C ASP A 202 -15.26 13.66 -1.59
N ILE A 203 -15.37 13.00 -0.45
CA ILE A 203 -14.53 13.33 0.71
C ILE A 203 -13.12 12.77 0.49
N THR A 204 -12.13 13.66 0.54
CA THR A 204 -10.71 13.30 0.48
C THR A 204 -10.10 13.32 1.87
N ILE A 205 -9.45 12.21 2.25
CA ILE A 205 -8.68 12.13 3.50
C ILE A 205 -7.21 12.05 3.16
N VAL A 206 -6.43 12.98 3.73
CA VAL A 206 -4.99 13.11 3.51
C VAL A 206 -4.26 12.84 4.82
N THR A 207 -3.29 11.94 4.77
CA THR A 207 -2.46 11.55 5.91
C THR A 207 -0.99 11.78 5.61
N PRO A 208 -0.26 12.54 6.43
CA PRO A 208 1.19 12.71 6.29
C PRO A 208 1.92 11.45 6.75
N VAL A 209 2.95 11.07 6.00
CA VAL A 209 3.83 9.94 6.29
C VAL A 209 5.21 10.45 6.71
N PHE A 210 5.61 10.10 7.93
CA PHE A 210 6.89 10.46 8.51
C PHE A 210 7.83 9.25 8.51
N ILE A 211 9.06 9.45 8.09
CA ILE A 211 10.16 8.48 8.16
C ILE A 211 11.28 9.13 8.97
N GLU A 212 11.74 8.47 10.03
CA GLU A 212 12.77 9.00 10.93
C GLU A 212 12.46 10.45 11.42
N ASN A 213 11.20 10.69 11.82
CA ASN A 213 10.68 12.00 12.25
C ASN A 213 10.72 13.10 11.18
N LYS A 214 10.89 12.74 9.90
CA LYS A 214 10.85 13.69 8.78
C LYS A 214 9.62 13.43 7.93
N LEU A 215 8.85 14.47 7.64
CA LEU A 215 7.76 14.40 6.67
C LEU A 215 8.32 14.05 5.29
N THR A 216 7.96 12.89 4.76
CA THR A 216 8.52 12.37 3.51
C THR A 216 7.47 12.28 2.41
N PHE A 217 6.28 11.80 2.73
CA PHE A 217 5.18 11.60 1.78
C PHE A 217 3.86 12.08 2.37
N PHE A 218 2.85 12.12 1.49
CA PHE A 218 1.45 12.11 1.85
C PHE A 218 0.78 10.94 1.15
N VAL A 219 -0.16 10.32 1.80
CA VAL A 219 -1.10 9.39 1.19
C VAL A 219 -2.50 9.98 1.26
N ALA A 220 -3.28 9.77 0.22
CA ALA A 220 -4.65 10.26 0.20
C ALA A 220 -5.60 9.22 -0.39
N SER A 221 -6.78 9.15 0.20
CA SER A 221 -7.94 8.42 -0.31
C SER A 221 -9.09 9.38 -0.52
N ARG A 222 -9.74 9.31 -1.69
CA ARG A 222 -10.99 10.02 -2.00
C ARG A 222 -12.06 8.99 -2.23
N GLY A 223 -13.18 9.09 -1.51
CA GLY A 223 -14.32 8.22 -1.67
C GLY A 223 -15.59 9.00 -1.90
N HIS A 224 -16.45 8.53 -2.81
CA HIS A 224 -17.77 9.08 -3.06
C HIS A 224 -18.76 8.55 -2.01
N HIS A 225 -19.05 9.38 -0.99
CA HIS A 225 -20.02 9.05 0.04
C HIS A 225 -21.43 9.03 -0.52
N ALA A 226 -22.29 8.13 -0.02
CA ALA A 226 -23.62 7.95 -0.55
C ALA A 226 -24.55 9.16 -0.37
N ASP A 227 -24.37 9.89 0.75
CA ASP A 227 -25.13 11.11 1.07
C ASP A 227 -24.39 11.94 2.12
N VAL A 228 -24.04 13.15 1.80
CA VAL A 228 -23.42 14.11 2.72
C VAL A 228 -24.38 15.27 3.11
N GLY A 229 -25.69 15.07 2.94
CA GLY A 229 -26.68 16.11 3.22
C GLY A 229 -27.09 16.87 1.96
N GLY A 230 -27.51 18.10 2.14
CA GLY A 230 -28.05 18.94 1.06
C GLY A 230 -29.55 18.74 0.86
N THR A 231 -30.11 19.53 -0.06
CA THR A 231 -31.57 19.58 -0.33
C THR A 231 -32.12 18.31 -0.99
N ALA A 232 -31.28 17.59 -1.73
CA ALA A 232 -31.67 16.35 -2.40
C ALA A 232 -30.90 15.12 -1.87
N PRO A 233 -31.52 13.93 -1.84
CA PRO A 233 -30.82 12.69 -1.53
C PRO A 233 -29.65 12.43 -2.49
N GLY A 234 -28.54 11.91 -1.95
CA GLY A 234 -27.32 11.68 -2.70
C GLY A 234 -26.45 12.92 -2.91
N SER A 235 -26.87 14.08 -2.39
CA SER A 235 -26.08 15.33 -2.39
C SER A 235 -25.62 15.79 -3.79
N MET A 236 -26.44 15.52 -4.81
CA MET A 236 -26.17 15.86 -6.20
C MET A 236 -27.45 16.48 -6.82
N THR A 237 -27.70 17.76 -6.53
CA THR A 237 -28.84 18.46 -7.09
C THR A 237 -28.42 19.56 -8.06
N PRO A 238 -28.99 19.61 -9.28
CA PRO A 238 -28.75 20.71 -10.21
C PRO A 238 -29.50 22.00 -9.81
N LEU A 239 -30.36 21.93 -8.78
CA LEU A 239 -31.19 23.06 -8.33
C LEU A 239 -30.56 23.84 -7.18
N ALA A 240 -29.42 23.42 -6.65
CA ALA A 240 -28.72 24.14 -5.59
C ALA A 240 -28.30 25.54 -6.06
N LYS A 241 -28.54 26.54 -5.20
CA LYS A 241 -28.18 27.94 -5.43
C LYS A 241 -26.91 28.35 -4.68
N ASN A 242 -26.53 27.55 -3.70
CA ASN A 242 -25.34 27.76 -2.89
C ASN A 242 -24.82 26.42 -2.35
N ILE A 243 -23.58 26.41 -1.86
CA ILE A 243 -22.89 25.20 -1.44
C ILE A 243 -23.56 24.47 -0.26
N GLU A 244 -24.24 25.20 0.63
CA GLU A 244 -24.98 24.60 1.76
C GLU A 244 -26.13 23.71 1.29
N GLU A 245 -26.74 24.05 0.15
CA GLU A 245 -27.80 23.26 -0.45
C GLU A 245 -27.31 21.98 -1.12
N GLU A 246 -26.01 21.91 -1.43
CA GLU A 246 -25.37 20.71 -1.98
C GLU A 246 -25.00 19.70 -0.90
N GLY A 247 -24.67 20.16 0.33
CA GLY A 247 -24.36 19.28 1.45
C GLY A 247 -23.32 19.82 2.41
N VAL A 248 -22.78 18.93 3.22
CA VAL A 248 -21.82 19.25 4.27
C VAL A 248 -20.45 19.51 3.69
N LEU A 249 -19.84 20.64 4.08
CA LEU A 249 -18.53 21.07 3.64
C LEU A 249 -17.45 20.70 4.66
N PHE A 250 -16.41 20.03 4.19
CA PHE A 250 -15.14 19.83 4.90
C PHE A 250 -14.07 20.69 4.22
N ASP A 251 -13.50 21.64 4.92
CA ASP A 251 -12.41 22.46 4.40
C ASP A 251 -11.21 22.40 5.34
N ASN A 252 -10.21 21.62 4.97
CA ASN A 252 -8.96 21.42 5.73
C ASN A 252 -9.17 21.01 7.20
N ILE A 253 -10.15 20.18 7.51
CA ILE A 253 -10.50 19.81 8.87
C ILE A 253 -9.56 18.70 9.36
N LYS A 254 -8.83 18.95 10.45
CA LYS A 254 -8.02 17.93 11.12
C LYS A 254 -8.93 16.94 11.85
N ILE A 255 -9.12 15.75 11.25
CA ILE A 255 -10.01 14.68 11.74
C ILE A 255 -9.31 13.71 12.68
N ILE A 256 -7.99 13.56 12.52
CA ILE A 256 -7.13 12.85 13.48
C ILE A 256 -6.07 13.84 13.96
N SER A 257 -5.81 13.83 15.25
CA SER A 257 -4.74 14.59 15.89
C SER A 257 -3.92 13.66 16.77
N LYS A 258 -2.63 13.50 16.44
CA LYS A 258 -1.72 12.62 17.20
C LYS A 258 -2.33 11.23 17.45
N LYS A 259 -2.81 10.58 16.40
CA LYS A 259 -3.45 9.25 16.40
C LYS A 259 -4.83 9.18 17.09
N VAL A 260 -5.39 10.31 17.55
CA VAL A 260 -6.72 10.36 18.18
C VAL A 260 -7.76 10.82 17.17
N PHE A 261 -8.72 9.95 16.85
CA PHE A 261 -9.82 10.24 15.93
C PHE A 261 -10.88 11.13 16.60
N LYS A 262 -11.23 12.23 15.96
CA LYS A 262 -12.20 13.22 16.47
C LYS A 262 -13.64 12.88 16.02
N GLU A 263 -14.12 11.71 16.35
CA GLU A 263 -15.44 11.22 15.92
C GLU A 263 -16.58 12.17 16.28
N LYS A 264 -16.57 12.72 17.50
CA LYS A 264 -17.60 13.68 17.94
C LYS A 264 -17.66 14.93 17.06
N LEU A 265 -16.49 15.45 16.63
CA LEU A 265 -16.42 16.61 15.73
C LEU A 265 -17.05 16.28 14.38
N ILE A 266 -16.68 15.16 13.77
CA ILE A 266 -17.18 14.78 12.45
C ILE A 266 -18.69 14.47 12.51
N THR A 267 -19.13 13.77 13.55
CA THR A 267 -20.56 13.52 13.80
C THR A 267 -21.33 14.83 13.91
N LYS A 268 -20.79 15.81 14.62
CA LYS A 268 -21.39 17.14 14.78
C LYS A 268 -21.52 17.84 13.43
N ILE A 269 -20.45 17.85 12.63
CA ILE A 269 -20.44 18.48 11.29
C ILE A 269 -21.52 17.87 10.39
N PHE A 270 -21.69 16.55 10.36
CA PHE A 270 -22.73 15.90 9.57
C PHE A 270 -24.16 16.12 10.08
N LYS A 271 -24.35 16.27 11.41
CA LYS A 271 -25.68 16.39 12.04
C LYS A 271 -26.18 17.83 12.15
N GLU A 272 -25.31 18.77 12.45
CA GLU A 272 -25.70 20.15 12.76
C GLU A 272 -25.69 21.08 11.54
N HIS A 273 -25.54 20.51 10.35
CA HIS A 273 -25.68 21.25 9.10
C HIS A 273 -27.16 21.63 8.87
N LYS A 274 -27.42 22.73 8.16
CA LYS A 274 -28.77 23.18 7.79
C LYS A 274 -29.56 22.08 7.04
N TYR A 275 -28.86 21.35 6.20
CA TYR A 275 -29.37 20.19 5.48
C TYR A 275 -28.47 18.98 5.82
N PRO A 276 -28.74 18.28 6.95
CA PRO A 276 -27.83 17.29 7.50
C PRO A 276 -27.75 16.04 6.63
N ALA A 277 -26.66 15.29 6.78
CA ALA A 277 -26.53 13.98 6.15
C ALA A 277 -27.60 12.99 6.68
N ARG A 278 -28.22 12.24 5.79
CA ARG A 278 -29.33 11.33 6.11
C ARG A 278 -28.87 10.07 6.85
N ASN A 279 -27.67 9.60 6.57
CA ASN A 279 -27.06 8.44 7.23
C ASN A 279 -25.66 8.77 7.77
N VAL A 280 -25.64 9.46 8.91
CA VAL A 280 -24.38 9.88 9.55
C VAL A 280 -23.51 8.69 9.97
N LEU A 281 -24.12 7.58 10.43
CA LEU A 281 -23.36 6.40 10.83
C LEU A 281 -22.56 5.82 9.63
N GLN A 282 -23.20 5.69 8.47
CA GLN A 282 -22.55 5.19 7.26
C GLN A 282 -21.37 6.10 6.87
N ASN A 283 -21.55 7.43 6.91
CA ASN A 283 -20.47 8.37 6.61
C ASN A 283 -19.30 8.25 7.59
N ILE A 284 -19.56 8.05 8.89
CA ILE A 284 -18.49 7.82 9.88
C ILE A 284 -17.75 6.51 9.61
N LEU A 285 -18.46 5.45 9.21
CA LEU A 285 -17.83 4.17 8.86
C LEU A 285 -16.97 4.30 7.60
N ASP A 286 -17.43 5.01 6.58
CA ASP A 286 -16.66 5.26 5.36
C ASP A 286 -15.44 6.16 5.61
N VAL A 287 -15.56 7.19 6.44
CA VAL A 287 -14.40 7.99 6.90
C VAL A 287 -13.38 7.12 7.63
N LYS A 288 -13.84 6.21 8.53
CA LYS A 288 -12.95 5.26 9.22
C LYS A 288 -12.27 4.29 8.23
N ALA A 289 -12.98 3.84 7.20
CA ALA A 289 -12.42 2.98 6.15
C ALA A 289 -11.33 3.71 5.34
N GLN A 290 -11.57 4.98 4.97
CA GLN A 290 -10.56 5.81 4.30
C GLN A 290 -9.32 6.05 5.19
N ILE A 291 -9.53 6.29 6.49
CA ILE A 291 -8.44 6.40 7.46
C ILE A 291 -7.65 5.09 7.52
N ALA A 292 -8.32 3.94 7.66
CA ALA A 292 -7.66 2.63 7.69
C ALA A 292 -6.87 2.35 6.42
N SER A 293 -7.40 2.72 5.26
CA SER A 293 -6.71 2.65 3.97
C SER A 293 -5.41 3.45 3.96
N ASN A 294 -5.41 4.66 4.52
CA ASN A 294 -4.23 5.54 4.54
C ASN A 294 -3.16 5.07 5.56
N TYR A 295 -3.52 4.24 6.53
CA TYR A 295 -2.59 3.71 7.55
C TYR A 295 -2.05 2.31 7.22
N LYS A 296 -2.50 1.69 6.12
CA LYS A 296 -2.01 0.40 5.64
C LYS A 296 -0.57 0.52 5.15
#